data_d6795601b6bf8b04b3b5a03b8d1c71fd
#
_entry.id   d6795601b6bf8b04b3b5a03b8d1c71fd
#
_cell.length_a   1.000
_cell.length_b   1.000
_cell.length_c   1.000
_cell.angle_alpha   90.00
_cell.angle_beta   90.00
_cell.angle_gamma   90.00
#
_symmetry.space_group_name_H-M   'P 1'
#
loop_
_entity.id
_entity.type
_entity.pdbx_description
1 polymer ?
#
loop_
_entity_poly.entity_id
_entity_poly.type
_entity_poly.pdbx_seq_one_letter_code
_entity_poly.pdbx_strand_id
1 'polypeptide(L)'
;MAIGSAYGQFDPQMGQYMYMTTGYNPAAAGEGDMMKVAGLHRMQYVDISNAPMSTWFCFSSPFVIAKTRHGAGLRFLNDRFGLFSTQALYAQYAYRQKLGNGYLSAGVDLGFINVGFRGDSVNLSKMGDDYHDANDEAIPTGSKSGMKFDMGVGLYYCTPVWWVGASYSHVTRPVVDWDDKTAVKVVGTMYIVGGYHFRLKHYKEWVLTPSAQVMSDFISWDINLTLMCDFKDRYRWGLGYRIDGSVNILLGVDIISGLQLGYSCELPTNKLLAESYGSHELYLSYSFDILKPKRTNKYKSIRYL
;
A
#
# COMPACT_ATOMS: atom_id res chain seq x y z
N MET A 1 -16.95 5.21 33.41
CA MET A 1 -16.06 4.26 32.69
C MET A 1 -15.43 4.99 31.55
N ALA A 2 -14.14 5.27 31.59
CA ALA A 2 -13.42 5.86 30.48
C ALA A 2 -13.04 4.72 29.52
N ILE A 3 -13.69 4.64 28.38
CA ILE A 3 -13.27 3.78 27.29
C ILE A 3 -12.00 4.43 26.75
N GLY A 4 -10.85 3.89 27.11
CA GLY A 4 -9.58 4.30 26.55
C GLY A 4 -9.59 3.94 25.06
N SER A 5 -9.83 4.93 24.21
CA SER A 5 -9.68 4.76 22.76
C SER A 5 -8.20 4.59 22.47
N ALA A 6 -7.76 3.37 22.21
CA ALA A 6 -6.45 3.13 21.62
C ALA A 6 -6.49 3.65 20.16
N TYR A 7 -5.99 4.85 19.95
CA TYR A 7 -5.75 5.41 18.62
C TYR A 7 -4.36 4.96 18.18
N GLY A 8 -4.23 4.37 17.01
CA GLY A 8 -2.93 4.10 16.46
C GLY A 8 -2.81 2.87 15.58
N GLN A 9 -3.72 2.68 14.64
CA GLN A 9 -3.46 1.78 13.52
C GLN A 9 -3.65 2.54 12.22
N PHE A 10 -2.54 3.01 11.67
CA PHE A 10 -2.46 3.35 10.25
C PHE A 10 -2.61 2.07 9.42
N ASP A 11 -3.10 2.24 8.21
CA ASP A 11 -2.87 1.23 7.18
C ASP A 11 -1.37 0.93 7.07
N PRO A 12 -0.98 -0.31 6.76
CA PRO A 12 0.43 -0.67 6.68
C PRO A 12 1.15 0.17 5.61
N GLN A 13 2.33 0.64 5.97
CA GLN A 13 3.18 1.48 5.13
C GLN A 13 3.83 0.68 4.00
N MET A 14 4.04 1.32 2.85
CA MET A 14 4.76 0.77 1.70
C MET A 14 5.97 1.63 1.37
N GLY A 15 7.16 1.02 1.28
CA GLY A 15 8.36 1.70 0.79
C GLY A 15 8.36 1.88 -0.73
N GLN A 16 7.72 0.96 -1.45
CA GLN A 16 7.58 0.97 -2.91
C GLN A 16 6.19 1.44 -3.37
N TYR A 17 5.61 2.44 -2.67
CA TYR A 17 4.25 2.96 -2.91
C TYR A 17 3.99 3.39 -4.36
N MET A 18 5.02 3.88 -5.08
CA MET A 18 4.91 4.35 -6.46
C MET A 18 4.56 3.22 -7.45
N TYR A 19 4.83 1.97 -7.11
CA TYR A 19 4.52 0.80 -7.94
C TYR A 19 3.19 0.13 -7.58
N MET A 20 2.66 0.43 -6.37
CA MET A 20 1.45 -0.18 -5.81
C MET A 20 0.32 0.83 -5.61
N THR A 21 0.17 1.80 -6.51
CA THR A 21 -0.83 2.88 -6.39
C THR A 21 -2.26 2.36 -6.19
N THR A 22 -2.64 1.26 -6.85
CA THR A 22 -3.93 0.58 -6.65
C THR A 22 -4.08 -0.06 -5.26
N GLY A 23 -3.00 -0.22 -4.51
CA GLY A 23 -3.00 -0.73 -3.14
C GLY A 23 -3.62 0.24 -2.12
N TYR A 24 -3.70 1.54 -2.45
CA TYR A 24 -4.25 2.57 -1.56
C TYR A 24 -5.15 3.60 -2.27
N ASN A 25 -5.15 3.64 -3.61
CA ASN A 25 -5.98 4.58 -4.38
C ASN A 25 -6.78 3.84 -5.47
N PRO A 26 -8.11 3.68 -5.31
CA PRO A 26 -8.93 2.98 -6.29
C PRO A 26 -9.01 3.70 -7.64
N ALA A 27 -8.78 5.01 -7.70
CA ALA A 27 -8.79 5.76 -8.95
C ALA A 27 -7.62 5.42 -9.89
N ALA A 28 -6.58 4.75 -9.40
CA ALA A 28 -5.48 4.23 -10.20
C ALA A 28 -5.81 2.89 -10.88
N ALA A 29 -6.96 2.26 -10.58
CA ALA A 29 -7.37 1.04 -11.25
C ALA A 29 -7.50 1.25 -12.76
N GLY A 30 -6.94 0.34 -13.56
CA GLY A 30 -6.90 0.44 -15.01
C GLY A 30 -5.97 1.56 -15.53
N GLU A 31 -5.00 2.01 -14.75
CA GLU A 31 -3.95 2.91 -15.23
C GLU A 31 -3.13 2.19 -16.32
N GLY A 32 -2.89 2.90 -17.44
CA GLY A 32 -2.21 2.33 -18.61
C GLY A 32 -3.17 1.60 -19.55
N ASP A 33 -2.59 0.80 -20.46
CA ASP A 33 -3.31 0.06 -21.50
C ASP A 33 -3.24 -1.46 -21.31
N MET A 34 -2.61 -1.93 -20.24
CA MET A 34 -2.39 -3.35 -19.96
C MET A 34 -3.04 -3.76 -18.63
N MET A 35 -3.45 -5.01 -18.57
CA MET A 35 -3.78 -5.63 -17.28
C MET A 35 -2.51 -5.77 -16.45
N LYS A 36 -2.61 -5.57 -15.16
CA LYS A 36 -1.50 -5.69 -14.22
C LYS A 36 -1.91 -6.52 -13.00
N VAL A 37 -1.09 -7.50 -12.68
CA VAL A 37 -1.10 -8.19 -11.40
C VAL A 37 0.14 -7.74 -10.64
N ALA A 38 -0.01 -7.40 -9.38
CA ALA A 38 1.11 -6.98 -8.54
C ALA A 38 0.96 -7.56 -7.14
N GLY A 39 2.08 -7.99 -6.57
CA GLY A 39 2.22 -8.41 -5.18
C GLY A 39 3.33 -7.64 -4.50
N LEU A 40 3.14 -7.31 -3.23
CA LEU A 40 4.14 -6.69 -2.39
C LEU A 40 4.09 -7.34 -1.02
N HIS A 41 5.25 -7.77 -0.54
CA HIS A 41 5.42 -8.34 0.80
C HIS A 41 6.43 -7.52 1.58
N ARG A 42 6.04 -7.08 2.78
CA ARG A 42 6.86 -6.28 3.67
C ARG A 42 7.01 -6.96 5.02
N MET A 43 8.23 -7.07 5.48
CA MET A 43 8.63 -7.49 6.82
C MET A 43 9.28 -6.28 7.49
N GLN A 44 8.65 -5.73 8.52
CA GLN A 44 9.21 -4.60 9.26
C GLN A 44 10.08 -5.11 10.42
N TYR A 45 11.15 -4.39 10.71
CA TYR A 45 12.01 -4.61 11.89
C TYR A 45 12.37 -6.09 12.08
N VAL A 46 12.98 -6.69 11.07
CA VAL A 46 13.41 -8.11 11.09
C VAL A 46 14.28 -8.36 12.31
N ASP A 47 14.06 -9.50 12.96
CA ASP A 47 14.62 -9.96 14.26
C ASP A 47 13.83 -9.51 15.49
N ILE A 48 12.86 -8.60 15.36
CA ILE A 48 11.96 -8.27 16.46
C ILE A 48 10.78 -9.25 16.47
N SER A 49 10.52 -9.88 17.59
CA SER A 49 9.41 -10.81 17.74
C SER A 49 8.06 -10.12 17.54
N ASN A 50 7.15 -10.74 16.77
CA ASN A 50 5.84 -10.18 16.42
C ASN A 50 5.86 -8.84 15.70
N ALA A 51 6.98 -8.50 15.04
CA ALA A 51 7.08 -7.32 14.20
C ALA A 51 6.05 -7.32 13.06
N PRO A 52 5.66 -6.15 12.54
CA PRO A 52 4.67 -6.05 11.48
C PRO A 52 5.07 -6.80 10.21
N MET A 53 4.11 -7.51 9.63
CA MET A 53 4.27 -8.22 8.36
C MET A 53 3.03 -8.00 7.50
N SER A 54 3.22 -7.40 6.34
CA SER A 54 2.11 -7.00 5.48
C SER A 54 2.28 -7.55 4.07
N THR A 55 1.19 -8.01 3.48
CA THR A 55 1.16 -8.53 2.11
C THR A 55 0.00 -7.90 1.35
N TRP A 56 0.31 -7.30 0.22
CA TRP A 56 -0.68 -6.79 -0.73
C TRP A 56 -0.68 -7.63 -1.99
N PHE A 57 -1.85 -7.80 -2.53
CA PHE A 57 -2.05 -8.31 -3.87
C PHE A 57 -3.06 -7.42 -4.59
N CYS A 58 -2.71 -6.95 -5.78
CA CYS A 58 -3.56 -6.11 -6.59
C CYS A 58 -3.66 -6.66 -8.01
N PHE A 59 -4.88 -6.66 -8.53
CA PHE A 59 -5.18 -6.86 -9.94
C PHE A 59 -5.81 -5.59 -10.49
N SER A 60 -5.45 -5.22 -11.70
CA SER A 60 -5.99 -4.01 -12.36
C SER A 60 -6.12 -4.26 -13.86
N SER A 61 -7.26 -3.85 -14.41
CA SER A 61 -7.58 -4.02 -15.84
C SER A 61 -8.22 -2.76 -16.40
N PRO A 62 -7.65 -2.16 -17.44
CA PRO A 62 -8.33 -1.13 -18.21
C PRO A 62 -9.39 -1.74 -19.15
N PHE A 63 -10.48 -1.02 -19.37
CA PHE A 63 -11.48 -1.36 -20.38
C PHE A 63 -12.18 -0.09 -20.91
N VAL A 64 -12.92 -0.25 -22.00
CA VAL A 64 -13.60 0.87 -22.66
C VAL A 64 -15.07 0.58 -22.78
N ILE A 65 -15.92 1.50 -22.30
CA ILE A 65 -17.38 1.49 -22.48
C ILE A 65 -17.76 2.81 -23.11
N ALA A 66 -18.55 2.78 -24.17
CA ALA A 66 -19.09 3.97 -24.85
C ALA A 66 -18.01 5.03 -25.16
N LYS A 67 -16.84 4.61 -25.63
CA LYS A 67 -15.66 5.44 -25.94
C LYS A 67 -14.98 6.10 -24.75
N THR A 68 -15.40 5.78 -23.54
CA THR A 68 -14.79 6.27 -22.30
C THR A 68 -13.92 5.18 -21.69
N ARG A 69 -12.78 5.55 -21.11
CA ARG A 69 -11.89 4.64 -20.42
C ARG A 69 -12.37 4.40 -18.98
N HIS A 70 -12.29 3.17 -18.56
CA HIS A 70 -12.64 2.72 -17.22
C HIS A 70 -11.54 1.80 -16.70
N GLY A 71 -11.50 1.60 -15.40
CA GLY A 71 -10.66 0.63 -14.74
C GLY A 71 -11.47 -0.24 -13.79
N ALA A 72 -11.14 -1.52 -13.77
CA ALA A 72 -11.60 -2.45 -12.74
C ALA A 72 -10.39 -3.03 -12.02
N GLY A 73 -10.52 -3.31 -10.74
CA GLY A 73 -9.45 -3.88 -9.94
C GLY A 73 -9.94 -4.74 -8.79
N LEU A 74 -9.00 -5.47 -8.23
CA LEU A 74 -9.14 -6.17 -6.96
C LEU A 74 -7.93 -5.81 -6.10
N ARG A 75 -8.16 -5.55 -4.83
CA ARG A 75 -7.13 -5.30 -3.83
C ARG A 75 -7.33 -6.24 -2.66
N PHE A 76 -6.31 -6.98 -2.31
CA PHE A 76 -6.25 -7.80 -1.12
C PHE A 76 -5.10 -7.31 -0.23
N LEU A 77 -5.36 -7.23 1.06
CA LEU A 77 -4.39 -6.94 2.10
C LEU A 77 -4.47 -8.03 3.17
N ASN A 78 -3.31 -8.52 3.58
CA ASN A 78 -3.15 -9.30 4.80
C ASN A 78 -2.04 -8.68 5.62
N ASP A 79 -2.40 -8.16 6.77
CA ASP A 79 -1.50 -7.49 7.69
C ASP A 79 -1.50 -8.18 9.06
N ARG A 80 -0.33 -8.24 9.68
CA ARG A 80 -0.15 -8.74 11.05
C ARG A 80 0.74 -7.78 11.80
N PHE A 81 0.28 -7.35 12.95
CA PHE A 81 1.03 -6.48 13.84
C PHE A 81 0.81 -6.91 15.29
N GLY A 82 1.85 -7.43 15.92
CA GLY A 82 1.74 -7.98 17.27
C GLY A 82 0.72 -9.13 17.33
N LEU A 83 -0.30 -8.94 18.12
CA LEU A 83 -1.41 -9.90 18.28
C LEU A 83 -2.58 -9.64 17.32
N PHE A 84 -2.57 -8.50 16.62
CA PHE A 84 -3.60 -8.14 15.68
C PHE A 84 -3.35 -8.71 14.29
N SER A 85 -4.42 -9.02 13.58
CA SER A 85 -4.39 -9.41 12.17
C SER A 85 -5.52 -8.70 11.44
N THR A 86 -5.19 -8.12 10.28
CA THR A 86 -6.17 -7.45 9.43
C THR A 86 -6.14 -8.09 8.05
N GLN A 87 -7.28 -8.52 7.56
CA GLN A 87 -7.46 -9.03 6.20
C GLN A 87 -8.54 -8.20 5.52
N ALA A 88 -8.24 -7.69 4.34
CA ALA A 88 -9.19 -6.89 3.60
C ALA A 88 -9.21 -7.28 2.13
N LEU A 89 -10.41 -7.31 1.54
CA LEU A 89 -10.61 -7.60 0.13
C LEU A 89 -11.58 -6.57 -0.45
N TYR A 90 -11.16 -5.87 -1.50
CA TYR A 90 -11.96 -4.84 -2.17
C TYR A 90 -12.02 -5.09 -3.67
N ALA A 91 -13.20 -4.86 -4.24
CA ALA A 91 -13.38 -4.64 -5.66
C ALA A 91 -13.26 -3.15 -5.96
N GLN A 92 -12.52 -2.79 -6.99
CA GLN A 92 -12.25 -1.41 -7.36
C GLN A 92 -12.87 -1.08 -8.72
N TYR A 93 -13.39 0.14 -8.82
CA TYR A 93 -13.84 0.70 -10.08
C TYR A 93 -13.33 2.13 -10.22
N ALA A 94 -12.85 2.48 -11.41
CA ALA A 94 -12.40 3.83 -11.75
C ALA A 94 -13.04 4.30 -13.07
N TYR A 95 -13.58 5.50 -13.05
CA TYR A 95 -13.98 6.25 -14.24
C TYR A 95 -12.83 7.17 -14.64
N ARG A 96 -12.45 7.14 -15.95
CA ARG A 96 -11.27 7.84 -16.43
C ARG A 96 -11.63 8.76 -17.60
N GLN A 97 -11.57 10.07 -17.37
CA GLN A 97 -11.86 11.08 -18.37
C GLN A 97 -10.55 11.71 -18.87
N LYS A 98 -10.42 11.81 -20.20
CA LYS A 98 -9.32 12.56 -20.79
C LYS A 98 -9.47 14.05 -20.45
N LEU A 99 -8.43 14.64 -19.87
CA LEU A 99 -8.38 16.05 -19.50
C LEU A 99 -7.01 16.62 -19.88
N GLY A 100 -7.00 17.53 -20.85
CA GLY A 100 -5.74 18.06 -21.39
C GLY A 100 -4.82 16.96 -21.92
N ASN A 101 -3.58 16.93 -21.45
CA ASN A 101 -2.55 15.96 -21.86
C ASN A 101 -2.56 14.67 -21.01
N GLY A 102 -3.51 14.54 -20.08
CA GLY A 102 -3.59 13.41 -19.17
C GLY A 102 -5.00 12.85 -19.02
N TYR A 103 -5.16 12.03 -17.99
CA TYR A 103 -6.42 11.43 -17.59
C TYR A 103 -6.72 11.77 -16.14
N LEU A 104 -7.90 12.36 -15.90
CA LEU A 104 -8.46 12.47 -14.56
C LEU A 104 -9.31 11.23 -14.30
N SER A 105 -9.04 10.57 -13.18
CA SER A 105 -9.76 9.38 -12.75
C SER A 105 -10.41 9.61 -11.40
N ALA A 106 -11.65 9.16 -11.25
CA ALA A 106 -12.35 9.07 -9.97
C ALA A 106 -12.64 7.58 -9.71
N GLY A 107 -12.35 7.11 -8.52
CA GLY A 107 -12.46 5.69 -8.20
C GLY A 107 -13.13 5.45 -6.86
N VAL A 108 -13.70 4.27 -6.74
CA VAL A 108 -14.28 3.72 -5.51
C VAL A 108 -13.80 2.29 -5.33
N ASP A 109 -13.55 1.90 -4.11
CA ASP A 109 -13.45 0.50 -3.72
C ASP A 109 -14.54 0.14 -2.72
N LEU A 110 -15.03 -1.08 -2.85
CA LEU A 110 -16.08 -1.66 -2.01
C LEU A 110 -15.62 -3.06 -1.61
N GLY A 111 -15.73 -3.38 -0.33
CA GLY A 111 -15.25 -4.67 0.13
C GLY A 111 -15.54 -4.93 1.59
N PHE A 112 -14.74 -5.83 2.13
CA PHE A 112 -14.85 -6.25 3.52
C PHE A 112 -13.48 -6.22 4.18
N ILE A 113 -13.48 -5.82 5.44
CA ILE A 113 -12.33 -5.86 6.33
C ILE A 113 -12.65 -6.79 7.51
N ASN A 114 -11.74 -7.71 7.77
CA ASN A 114 -11.76 -8.61 8.92
C ASN A 114 -10.61 -8.24 9.85
N VAL A 115 -10.92 -7.89 11.09
CA VAL A 115 -9.92 -7.58 12.11
C VAL A 115 -9.98 -8.65 13.19
N GLY A 116 -8.84 -9.29 13.43
CA GLY A 116 -8.70 -10.35 14.40
C GLY A 116 -7.68 -10.01 15.49
N PHE A 117 -7.87 -10.64 16.65
CA PHE A 117 -6.96 -10.61 17.79
C PHE A 117 -6.65 -12.03 18.25
N ARG A 118 -5.36 -12.34 18.45
CA ARG A 118 -4.87 -13.66 18.87
C ARG A 118 -4.64 -13.70 20.37
N GLY A 119 -5.71 -13.78 21.17
CA GLY A 119 -5.64 -13.82 22.62
C GLY A 119 -4.95 -15.06 23.18
N ASP A 120 -5.00 -16.20 22.44
CA ASP A 120 -4.32 -17.46 22.84
C ASP A 120 -2.80 -17.31 22.95
N SER A 121 -2.21 -16.31 22.28
CA SER A 121 -0.78 -16.02 22.32
C SER A 121 -0.39 -15.11 23.50
N VAL A 122 -1.35 -14.60 24.24
CA VAL A 122 -1.13 -13.81 25.46
C VAL A 122 -0.85 -14.76 26.61
N ASN A 123 0.40 -14.79 27.09
CA ASN A 123 0.79 -15.63 28.21
C ASN A 123 0.56 -14.88 29.54
N LEU A 124 -0.70 -14.79 29.97
CA LEU A 124 -1.09 -14.09 31.19
C LEU A 124 -0.40 -14.63 32.45
N SER A 125 -0.01 -15.92 32.45
CA SER A 125 0.67 -16.54 33.59
C SER A 125 2.10 -16.04 33.81
N LYS A 126 2.73 -15.38 32.83
CA LYS A 126 4.05 -14.73 32.98
C LYS A 126 3.98 -13.25 33.37
N MET A 127 2.78 -12.66 33.36
CA MET A 127 2.52 -11.27 33.73
C MET A 127 2.07 -11.11 35.21
N GLY A 128 2.18 -12.16 36.03
CA GLY A 128 1.82 -12.10 37.46
C GLY A 128 2.88 -11.32 38.25
N ASP A 129 2.88 -10.01 38.09
CA ASP A 129 3.47 -9.07 39.05
C ASP A 129 2.34 -8.26 39.71
N ASP A 130 2.66 -7.55 40.80
CA ASP A 130 1.68 -6.81 41.63
C ASP A 130 0.88 -5.72 40.90
N TYR A 131 1.09 -5.53 39.59
CA TYR A 131 0.50 -4.48 38.76
C TYR A 131 -0.39 -5.01 37.61
N HIS A 132 -0.40 -6.32 37.35
CA HIS A 132 -1.17 -6.92 36.25
C HIS A 132 -2.11 -8.00 36.78
N ASP A 133 -3.42 -7.76 36.63
CA ASP A 133 -4.45 -8.76 36.95
C ASP A 133 -4.47 -9.82 35.83
N ALA A 134 -4.13 -11.07 36.16
CA ALA A 134 -4.19 -12.21 35.26
C ALA A 134 -5.61 -12.49 34.71
N ASN A 135 -6.63 -11.86 35.27
CA ASN A 135 -8.04 -11.98 34.87
C ASN A 135 -8.64 -10.65 34.43
N ASP A 136 -7.83 -9.76 33.79
CA ASP A 136 -8.37 -8.52 33.23
C ASP A 136 -9.42 -8.83 32.16
N GLU A 137 -10.69 -8.56 32.48
CA GLU A 137 -11.83 -8.76 31.58
C GLU A 137 -11.74 -7.91 30.27
N ALA A 138 -10.86 -6.92 30.24
CA ALA A 138 -10.62 -6.09 29.05
C ALA A 138 -9.75 -6.80 28.00
N ILE A 139 -9.03 -7.86 28.37
CA ILE A 139 -8.21 -8.65 27.45
C ILE A 139 -9.02 -9.87 26.99
N PRO A 140 -9.40 -9.96 25.70
CA PRO A 140 -10.14 -11.11 25.21
C PRO A 140 -9.32 -12.40 25.40
N THR A 141 -9.90 -13.37 26.09
CA THR A 141 -9.35 -14.73 26.20
C THR A 141 -9.69 -15.50 24.94
N GLY A 142 -8.66 -16.00 24.22
CA GLY A 142 -8.83 -16.74 22.97
C GLY A 142 -8.78 -15.85 21.73
N SER A 143 -8.77 -16.47 20.55
CA SER A 143 -8.75 -15.77 19.28
C SER A 143 -10.12 -15.24 18.91
N LYS A 144 -10.20 -13.95 18.63
CA LYS A 144 -11.42 -13.24 18.22
C LYS A 144 -11.23 -12.65 16.84
N SER A 145 -12.28 -12.57 16.05
CA SER A 145 -12.28 -11.85 14.77
C SER A 145 -13.67 -11.39 14.39
N GLY A 146 -13.74 -10.33 13.61
CA GLY A 146 -15.00 -9.82 13.09
C GLY A 146 -14.82 -9.20 11.73
N MET A 147 -15.83 -9.37 10.87
CA MET A 147 -15.85 -8.86 9.50
C MET A 147 -16.90 -7.76 9.35
N LYS A 148 -16.53 -6.68 8.69
CA LYS A 148 -17.45 -5.56 8.39
C LYS A 148 -17.27 -5.11 6.94
N PHE A 149 -18.35 -4.53 6.39
CA PHE A 149 -18.29 -3.85 5.11
C PHE A 149 -17.48 -2.57 5.23
N ASP A 150 -16.69 -2.30 4.20
CA ASP A 150 -15.86 -1.10 4.12
C ASP A 150 -15.77 -0.58 2.69
N MET A 151 -15.44 0.72 2.57
CA MET A 151 -15.30 1.38 1.29
C MET A 151 -14.21 2.45 1.32
N GLY A 152 -13.66 2.72 0.15
CA GLY A 152 -12.72 3.81 -0.07
C GLY A 152 -13.05 4.59 -1.34
N VAL A 153 -12.53 5.80 -1.43
CA VAL A 153 -12.70 6.69 -2.58
C VAL A 153 -11.37 7.28 -2.98
N GLY A 154 -11.23 7.68 -4.25
CA GLY A 154 -10.00 8.30 -4.71
C GLY A 154 -10.18 9.15 -5.95
N LEU A 155 -9.24 10.05 -6.12
CA LEU A 155 -9.01 10.84 -7.31
C LEU A 155 -7.56 10.64 -7.76
N TYR A 156 -7.34 10.58 -9.06
CA TYR A 156 -6.01 10.41 -9.62
C TYR A 156 -5.91 11.11 -10.97
N TYR A 157 -4.90 11.93 -11.14
CA TYR A 157 -4.59 12.55 -12.42
C TYR A 157 -3.20 12.15 -12.86
N CYS A 158 -3.08 11.62 -14.05
CA CYS A 158 -1.80 11.22 -14.62
C CYS A 158 -1.61 11.75 -16.04
N THR A 159 -0.39 12.17 -16.29
CA THR A 159 0.13 12.58 -17.59
C THR A 159 1.35 11.71 -17.93
N PRO A 160 1.91 11.79 -19.14
CA PRO A 160 3.18 11.11 -19.44
C PRO A 160 4.38 11.60 -18.62
N VAL A 161 4.26 12.73 -17.91
CA VAL A 161 5.38 13.39 -17.26
C VAL A 161 5.22 13.47 -15.75
N TRP A 162 4.01 13.63 -15.25
CA TRP A 162 3.74 13.76 -13.82
C TRP A 162 2.39 13.16 -13.44
N TRP A 163 2.26 12.80 -12.20
CA TRP A 163 1.01 12.31 -11.63
C TRP A 163 0.78 12.88 -10.24
N VAL A 164 -0.50 12.93 -9.86
CA VAL A 164 -0.93 13.29 -8.50
C VAL A 164 -2.19 12.51 -8.18
N GLY A 165 -2.33 12.07 -6.94
CA GLY A 165 -3.50 11.35 -6.47
C GLY A 165 -3.82 11.69 -5.03
N ALA A 166 -5.09 11.61 -4.70
CA ALA A 166 -5.60 11.65 -3.34
C ALA A 166 -6.62 10.54 -3.15
N SER A 167 -6.59 9.86 -2.01
CA SER A 167 -7.57 8.84 -1.67
C SER A 167 -7.85 8.84 -0.17
N TYR A 168 -9.01 8.29 0.17
CA TYR A 168 -9.42 8.09 1.55
C TYR A 168 -9.97 6.68 1.70
N SER A 169 -9.25 5.85 2.45
CA SER A 169 -9.64 4.50 2.80
C SER A 169 -10.48 4.49 4.08
N HIS A 170 -11.27 3.44 4.26
CA HIS A 170 -12.12 3.23 5.44
C HIS A 170 -13.10 4.39 5.68
N VAL A 171 -13.80 4.79 4.60
CA VAL A 171 -14.82 5.87 4.65
C VAL A 171 -15.92 5.55 5.65
N THR A 172 -16.29 4.27 5.75
CA THR A 172 -17.33 3.77 6.67
C THR A 172 -16.87 3.76 8.13
N ARG A 173 -15.55 3.82 8.39
CA ARG A 173 -14.95 3.72 9.73
C ARG A 173 -15.57 2.58 10.54
N PRO A 174 -15.56 1.33 10.04
CA PRO A 174 -16.32 0.26 10.64
C PRO A 174 -15.85 -0.03 12.05
N VAL A 175 -16.82 -0.31 12.93
CA VAL A 175 -16.57 -0.82 14.28
C VAL A 175 -16.72 -2.33 14.21
N VAL A 176 -15.63 -3.04 14.48
CA VAL A 176 -15.59 -4.49 14.49
C VAL A 176 -15.79 -4.96 15.93
N ASP A 177 -16.97 -5.50 16.20
CA ASP A 177 -17.30 -6.05 17.50
C ASP A 177 -16.77 -7.49 17.58
N TRP A 178 -16.00 -7.79 18.62
CA TRP A 178 -15.50 -9.14 18.88
C TRP A 178 -16.36 -9.89 19.89
N ASP A 179 -16.93 -9.15 20.86
CA ASP A 179 -17.94 -9.60 21.81
C ASP A 179 -18.67 -8.38 22.39
N ASP A 180 -19.55 -8.61 23.35
CA ASP A 180 -20.40 -7.55 23.96
C ASP A 180 -19.62 -6.44 24.68
N LYS A 181 -18.33 -6.66 24.97
CA LYS A 181 -17.50 -5.73 25.76
C LYS A 181 -16.32 -5.15 24.97
N THR A 182 -15.92 -5.78 23.88
CA THR A 182 -14.71 -5.43 23.12
C THR A 182 -15.00 -5.17 21.64
N ALA A 183 -14.63 -3.98 21.20
CA ALA A 183 -14.76 -3.57 19.81
C ALA A 183 -13.53 -2.78 19.35
N VAL A 184 -13.15 -2.95 18.10
CA VAL A 184 -12.07 -2.19 17.44
C VAL A 184 -12.65 -1.32 16.36
N LYS A 185 -12.33 -0.03 16.42
CA LYS A 185 -12.71 0.93 15.39
C LYS A 185 -11.59 1.05 14.38
N VAL A 186 -11.91 0.77 13.11
CA VAL A 186 -11.01 1.03 12.00
C VAL A 186 -11.01 2.53 11.71
N VAL A 187 -9.83 3.12 11.67
CA VAL A 187 -9.66 4.57 11.44
C VAL A 187 -9.52 4.84 9.95
N GLY A 188 -10.17 5.89 9.46
CA GLY A 188 -10.04 6.30 8.08
C GLY A 188 -8.66 6.89 7.79
N THR A 189 -8.04 6.50 6.69
CA THR A 189 -6.69 6.91 6.30
C THR A 189 -6.72 7.68 4.99
N MET A 190 -6.16 8.89 5.00
CA MET A 190 -5.96 9.73 3.83
C MET A 190 -4.58 9.47 3.23
N TYR A 191 -4.53 9.38 1.90
CA TYR A 191 -3.29 9.30 1.12
C TYR A 191 -3.25 10.45 0.11
N ILE A 192 -2.12 11.11 0.02
CA ILE A 192 -1.78 12.04 -1.06
C ILE A 192 -0.47 11.58 -1.65
N VAL A 193 -0.42 11.43 -2.96
CA VAL A 193 0.78 10.97 -3.67
C VAL A 193 1.02 11.82 -4.90
N GLY A 194 2.27 12.03 -5.24
CA GLY A 194 2.63 12.69 -6.50
C GLY A 194 4.07 12.44 -6.88
N GLY A 195 4.34 12.63 -8.16
CA GLY A 195 5.69 12.49 -8.68
C GLY A 195 5.83 13.08 -10.08
N TYR A 196 7.07 13.19 -10.50
CA TYR A 196 7.45 13.79 -11.78
C TYR A 196 8.57 13.00 -12.45
N HIS A 197 8.45 12.75 -13.76
CA HIS A 197 9.45 12.06 -14.56
C HIS A 197 10.34 13.05 -15.29
N PHE A 198 11.54 13.26 -14.82
CA PHE A 198 12.56 14.07 -15.46
C PHE A 198 13.37 13.24 -16.45
N ARG A 199 13.12 13.40 -17.75
CA ARG A 199 13.98 12.82 -18.80
C ARG A 199 15.17 13.72 -19.04
N LEU A 200 16.38 13.19 -18.87
CA LEU A 200 17.60 13.95 -19.08
C LEU A 200 17.85 14.17 -20.59
N LYS A 201 17.90 15.43 -21.03
CA LYS A 201 18.00 15.77 -22.45
C LYS A 201 19.23 15.17 -23.14
N HIS A 202 20.37 15.12 -22.47
CA HIS A 202 21.63 14.59 -22.99
C HIS A 202 21.80 13.10 -22.77
N TYR A 203 21.08 12.52 -21.81
CA TYR A 203 21.14 11.11 -21.42
C TYR A 203 19.73 10.51 -21.46
N LYS A 204 19.21 10.35 -22.67
CA LYS A 204 17.82 9.91 -22.92
C LYS A 204 17.45 8.54 -22.30
N GLU A 205 18.47 7.76 -21.95
CA GLU A 205 18.30 6.46 -21.30
C GLU A 205 18.03 6.58 -19.79
N TRP A 206 18.15 7.79 -19.23
CA TRP A 206 17.99 8.05 -17.81
C TRP A 206 16.75 8.87 -17.54
N VAL A 207 15.95 8.38 -16.60
CA VAL A 207 14.77 9.08 -16.07
C VAL A 207 14.91 9.19 -14.56
N LEU A 208 14.88 10.41 -14.05
CA LEU A 208 14.82 10.68 -12.62
C LEU A 208 13.37 10.93 -12.22
N THR A 209 12.93 10.25 -11.18
CA THR A 209 11.54 10.33 -10.72
C THR A 209 11.50 10.64 -9.22
N PRO A 210 11.57 11.93 -8.84
CA PRO A 210 11.17 12.32 -7.49
C PRO A 210 9.68 12.08 -7.29
N SER A 211 9.34 11.57 -6.12
CA SER A 211 7.96 11.35 -5.69
C SER A 211 7.81 11.54 -4.19
N ALA A 212 6.60 11.84 -3.77
CA ALA A 212 6.24 11.96 -2.37
C ALA A 212 4.90 11.26 -2.11
N GLN A 213 4.78 10.67 -0.94
CA GLN A 213 3.53 10.16 -0.39
C GLN A 213 3.33 10.73 1.01
N VAL A 214 2.13 11.21 1.27
CA VAL A 214 1.66 11.59 2.59
C VAL A 214 0.53 10.65 2.97
N MET A 215 0.61 10.08 4.15
CA MET A 215 -0.41 9.25 4.76
C MET A 215 -0.81 9.86 6.10
N SER A 216 -2.10 9.93 6.41
CA SER A 216 -2.58 10.51 7.66
C SER A 216 -3.95 9.94 8.06
N ASP A 217 -4.12 9.73 9.35
CA ASP A 217 -5.42 9.49 10.00
C ASP A 217 -6.03 10.75 10.62
N PHE A 218 -5.49 11.94 10.27
CA PHE A 218 -5.76 13.27 10.82
C PHE A 218 -5.29 13.49 12.28
N ILE A 219 -4.65 12.51 12.90
CA ILE A 219 -4.01 12.60 14.22
C ILE A 219 -2.50 12.59 14.03
N SER A 220 -2.02 11.68 13.23
CA SER A 220 -0.61 11.52 12.90
C SER A 220 -0.38 11.58 11.38
N TRP A 221 0.86 11.86 10.99
CA TRP A 221 1.28 12.04 9.60
C TRP A 221 2.52 11.23 9.33
N ASP A 222 2.50 10.49 8.24
CA ASP A 222 3.67 9.83 7.70
C ASP A 222 3.96 10.41 6.30
N ILE A 223 5.21 10.82 6.08
CA ILE A 223 5.63 11.43 4.82
C ILE A 223 6.84 10.68 4.30
N ASN A 224 6.67 10.11 3.12
CA ASN A 224 7.71 9.41 2.37
C ASN A 224 8.16 10.26 1.18
N LEU A 225 9.44 10.54 1.09
CA LEU A 225 10.08 11.20 -0.06
C LEU A 225 10.96 10.17 -0.75
N THR A 226 10.85 10.04 -2.07
CA THR A 226 11.63 9.05 -2.82
C THR A 226 12.16 9.67 -4.11
N LEU A 227 13.43 9.40 -4.40
CA LEU A 227 14.06 9.69 -5.68
C LEU A 227 14.43 8.38 -6.36
N MET A 228 13.74 8.06 -7.45
CA MET A 228 14.06 6.91 -8.29
C MET A 228 14.86 7.32 -9.50
N CYS A 229 15.74 6.46 -9.93
CA CYS A 229 16.51 6.58 -11.16
C CYS A 229 16.27 5.34 -12.02
N ASP A 230 15.71 5.52 -13.20
CA ASP A 230 15.47 4.47 -14.17
C ASP A 230 16.52 4.55 -15.30
N PHE A 231 17.14 3.43 -15.63
CA PHE A 231 18.12 3.30 -16.69
C PHE A 231 17.66 2.30 -17.75
N LYS A 232 17.56 2.78 -18.99
CA LYS A 232 17.12 2.01 -20.17
C LYS A 232 15.75 1.33 -20.00
N ASP A 233 14.86 1.91 -19.19
CA ASP A 233 13.55 1.34 -18.82
C ASP A 233 13.66 -0.10 -18.28
N ARG A 234 14.84 -0.50 -17.79
CA ARG A 234 15.11 -1.86 -17.33
C ARG A 234 15.62 -1.94 -15.90
N TYR A 235 16.56 -1.10 -15.54
CA TYR A 235 17.17 -1.10 -14.21
C TYR A 235 16.71 0.11 -13.44
N ARG A 236 16.39 -0.07 -12.18
CA ARG A 236 15.92 0.97 -11.29
C ARG A 236 16.65 0.92 -9.97
N TRP A 237 17.00 2.07 -9.46
CA TRP A 237 17.48 2.23 -8.11
C TRP A 237 17.00 3.56 -7.56
N GLY A 238 16.89 3.65 -6.26
CA GLY A 238 16.41 4.85 -5.62
C GLY A 238 16.76 4.94 -4.16
N LEU A 239 16.60 6.14 -3.65
CA LEU A 239 16.71 6.44 -2.24
C LEU A 239 15.42 7.08 -1.78
N GLY A 240 14.94 6.63 -0.64
CA GLY A 240 13.79 7.18 0.06
C GLY A 240 14.19 7.68 1.44
N TYR A 241 13.45 8.67 1.91
CA TYR A 241 13.52 9.16 3.27
C TYR A 241 12.12 9.28 3.83
N ARG A 242 11.89 8.69 4.99
CA ARG A 242 10.66 8.84 5.76
C ARG A 242 10.90 9.76 6.94
N ILE A 243 10.02 10.72 7.12
CA ILE A 243 10.23 11.79 8.13
C ILE A 243 10.19 11.23 9.56
N ASP A 244 9.60 10.07 9.80
CA ASP A 244 9.65 9.37 11.09
C ASP A 244 11.05 8.86 11.47
N GLY A 245 12.03 9.02 10.57
CA GLY A 245 13.43 8.70 10.81
C GLY A 245 13.84 7.35 10.23
N SER A 246 13.59 7.11 8.95
CA SER A 246 14.15 5.98 8.23
C SER A 246 14.63 6.33 6.83
N VAL A 247 15.67 5.63 6.37
CA VAL A 247 16.22 5.71 5.01
C VAL A 247 15.90 4.43 4.28
N ASN A 248 15.37 4.54 3.07
CA ASN A 248 14.99 3.41 2.23
C ASN A 248 15.88 3.35 0.99
N ILE A 249 16.47 2.20 0.72
CA ILE A 249 17.23 1.89 -0.49
C ILE A 249 16.36 1.00 -1.36
N LEU A 250 16.13 1.43 -2.60
CA LEU A 250 15.23 0.74 -3.53
C LEU A 250 16.02 0.24 -4.76
N LEU A 251 15.76 -1.00 -5.15
CA LEU A 251 16.31 -1.64 -6.33
C LEU A 251 15.17 -2.27 -7.14
N GLY A 252 15.29 -2.23 -8.47
CA GLY A 252 14.30 -2.86 -9.33
C GLY A 252 14.87 -3.25 -10.67
N VAL A 253 14.25 -4.25 -11.29
CA VAL A 253 14.62 -4.73 -12.62
C VAL A 253 13.40 -5.25 -13.38
N ASP A 254 13.34 -4.93 -14.66
CA ASP A 254 12.43 -5.57 -15.61
C ASP A 254 13.12 -6.81 -16.18
N ILE A 255 12.73 -8.00 -15.69
CA ILE A 255 13.36 -9.28 -16.02
C ILE A 255 13.06 -9.65 -17.46
N ILE A 256 11.81 -9.68 -17.80
CA ILE A 256 11.25 -9.89 -19.13
C ILE A 256 10.15 -8.88 -19.37
N SER A 257 9.72 -8.82 -20.62
CA SER A 257 8.61 -7.99 -21.05
C SER A 257 7.39 -8.11 -20.11
N GLY A 258 7.12 -7.09 -19.27
CA GLY A 258 6.00 -7.01 -18.30
C GLY A 258 6.29 -7.54 -16.93
N LEU A 259 7.34 -8.31 -16.72
CA LEU A 259 7.68 -8.84 -15.40
C LEU A 259 8.68 -7.91 -14.71
N GLN A 260 8.24 -7.29 -13.62
CA GLN A 260 9.04 -6.39 -12.80
C GLN A 260 9.29 -7.01 -11.44
N LEU A 261 10.52 -6.95 -10.99
CA LEU A 261 10.93 -7.30 -9.64
C LEU A 261 11.49 -6.05 -8.96
N GLY A 262 11.08 -5.80 -7.73
CA GLY A 262 11.57 -4.72 -6.90
C GLY A 262 11.92 -5.22 -5.50
N TYR A 263 12.95 -4.65 -4.94
CA TYR A 263 13.35 -4.88 -3.55
C TYR A 263 13.64 -3.56 -2.88
N SER A 264 13.25 -3.42 -1.63
CA SER A 264 13.67 -2.28 -0.83
C SER A 264 14.12 -2.73 0.56
N CYS A 265 15.10 -2.01 1.07
CA CYS A 265 15.63 -2.15 2.42
C CYS A 265 15.53 -0.80 3.11
N GLU A 266 14.77 -0.76 4.19
CA GLU A 266 14.55 0.44 4.99
C GLU A 266 15.26 0.29 6.33
N LEU A 267 16.14 1.23 6.61
CA LEU A 267 16.95 1.27 7.82
C LEU A 267 16.46 2.42 8.72
N PRO A 268 16.00 2.12 9.94
CA PRO A 268 15.67 3.15 10.90
C PRO A 268 16.92 3.94 11.29
N THR A 269 16.80 5.26 11.47
CA THR A 269 17.90 6.14 11.87
C THR A 269 17.94 6.39 13.39
N ASN A 270 17.07 5.72 14.12
CA ASN A 270 16.93 5.78 15.56
C ASN A 270 17.52 4.53 16.26
N LYS A 271 17.27 4.37 17.56
CA LYS A 271 17.78 3.24 18.36
C LYS A 271 17.34 1.86 17.84
N LEU A 272 16.25 1.78 17.06
CA LEU A 272 15.80 0.52 16.47
C LEU A 272 16.82 -0.08 15.47
N LEU A 273 17.77 0.71 14.95
CA LEU A 273 18.83 0.19 14.09
C LEU A 273 19.75 -0.82 14.83
N ALA A 274 19.92 -0.66 16.13
CA ALA A 274 20.74 -1.58 16.93
C ALA A 274 20.00 -2.88 17.29
N GLU A 275 18.66 -2.88 17.24
CA GLU A 275 17.79 -3.96 17.69
C GLU A 275 17.15 -4.74 16.53
N SER A 276 17.31 -4.28 15.28
CA SER A 276 16.70 -4.92 14.12
C SER A 276 17.59 -4.85 12.88
N TYR A 277 17.42 -5.80 11.98
CA TYR A 277 18.06 -5.76 10.65
C TYR A 277 17.32 -4.83 9.65
N GLY A 278 16.49 -3.92 10.15
CA GLY A 278 15.69 -3.03 9.31
C GLY A 278 14.42 -3.68 8.77
N SER A 279 13.80 -3.02 7.80
CA SER A 279 12.59 -3.52 7.15
C SER A 279 12.89 -3.86 5.70
N HIS A 280 12.35 -4.97 5.23
CA HIS A 280 12.57 -5.47 3.88
C HIS A 280 11.26 -5.60 3.13
N GLU A 281 11.28 -5.22 1.86
CA GLU A 281 10.09 -5.26 1.03
C GLU A 281 10.41 -5.86 -0.33
N LEU A 282 9.63 -6.85 -0.75
CA LEU A 282 9.72 -7.49 -2.04
C LEU A 282 8.48 -7.16 -2.88
N TYR A 283 8.69 -6.67 -4.08
CA TYR A 283 7.66 -6.34 -5.05
C TYR A 283 7.81 -7.20 -6.30
N LEU A 284 6.69 -7.73 -6.78
CA LEU A 284 6.62 -8.46 -8.05
C LEU A 284 5.38 -8.01 -8.81
N SER A 285 5.52 -7.69 -10.08
CA SER A 285 4.35 -7.44 -10.93
C SER A 285 4.52 -8.00 -12.33
N TYR A 286 3.37 -8.34 -12.92
CA TYR A 286 3.29 -8.76 -14.30
C TYR A 286 2.20 -7.98 -15.03
N SER A 287 2.61 -7.34 -16.13
CA SER A 287 1.71 -6.59 -17.01
C SER A 287 1.56 -7.32 -18.33
N PHE A 288 0.32 -7.54 -18.77
CA PHE A 288 0.00 -8.32 -19.96
C PHE A 288 -1.23 -7.75 -20.69
N ASP A 289 -1.29 -8.02 -22.00
CA ASP A 289 -2.43 -7.66 -22.84
C ASP A 289 -3.06 -8.94 -23.39
N ILE A 290 -4.34 -9.15 -23.08
CA ILE A 290 -5.09 -10.33 -23.57
C ILE A 290 -5.62 -10.07 -24.99
N LEU A 291 -5.84 -8.82 -25.37
CA LEU A 291 -6.58 -8.45 -26.57
C LEU A 291 -5.70 -8.20 -27.80
N LYS A 292 -4.39 -8.11 -27.66
CA LYS A 292 -3.48 -7.92 -28.79
C LYS A 292 -2.68 -9.19 -29.07
N PRO A 293 -2.73 -9.74 -30.32
CA PRO A 293 -1.81 -10.80 -30.70
C PRO A 293 -0.38 -10.29 -30.51
N LYS A 294 0.50 -11.16 -29.99
CA LYS A 294 1.91 -10.86 -29.73
C LYS A 294 2.58 -10.16 -30.92
N ARG A 295 2.53 -8.84 -30.95
CA ARG A 295 3.48 -8.06 -31.74
C ARG A 295 4.74 -7.93 -30.92
N THR A 296 5.79 -8.55 -31.38
CA THR A 296 7.18 -8.40 -30.93
C THR A 296 7.60 -6.92 -31.07
N ASN A 297 7.17 -6.05 -30.20
CA ASN A 297 7.63 -4.67 -30.19
C ASN A 297 7.78 -4.16 -28.75
N LYS A 298 8.97 -3.62 -28.56
CA LYS A 298 9.50 -2.94 -27.38
C LYS A 298 8.44 -2.37 -26.44
N TYR A 299 8.48 -2.83 -25.18
CA TYR A 299 7.75 -2.24 -24.09
C TYR A 299 7.97 -0.74 -24.03
N LYS A 300 6.88 -0.01 -24.15
CA LYS A 300 6.81 1.32 -23.58
C LYS A 300 6.31 1.14 -22.14
N SER A 301 7.06 1.63 -21.19
CA SER A 301 6.64 1.68 -19.79
C SER A 301 5.20 2.19 -19.70
N ILE A 302 4.36 1.53 -18.92
CA ILE A 302 2.91 1.83 -18.76
C ILE A 302 2.67 3.30 -18.37
N ARG A 303 3.68 3.96 -17.80
CA ARG A 303 3.63 5.37 -17.39
C ARG A 303 3.92 6.37 -18.51
N TYR A 304 4.26 5.93 -19.72
CA TYR A 304 4.71 6.79 -20.80
C TYR A 304 3.79 6.81 -22.03
N LEU A 305 2.58 6.29 -21.92
CA LEU A 305 1.55 6.37 -22.99
C LEU A 305 0.55 7.47 -22.72
#